data_f97075c6a319b86ec052bd95345c4a5b
#
_entry.id   f97075c6a319b86ec052bd95345c4a5b
#
_cell.length_a   1.000
_cell.length_b   1.000
_cell.length_c   1.000
_cell.angle_alpha   90.00
_cell.angle_beta   90.00
_cell.angle_gamma   90.00
#
_symmetry.space_group_name_H-M   'P 1'
#
loop_
_entity.id
_entity.type
_entity.pdbx_description
1 polymer ?
#
loop_
_entity_poly.entity_id
_entity_poly.type
_entity_poly.pdbx_seq_one_letter_code
_entity_poly.pdbx_strand_id
1 'polypeptide(L)'
;ETPRKFNLGDYVQTKSPEETARVENGHTRLPRYASEKNGIIVAYHGAHVLPDSNAHGLGANPEHLYAVKFKASDIWQDANDHDHVVDDCWENYLR
;
A
#
# COMPACT_ATOMS: atom_id res chain seq x y z
N GLU A 1 0.40 1.57 20.58
CA GLU A 1 0.12 1.97 19.22
C GLU A 1 1.41 1.98 18.40
N THR A 2 1.37 1.40 17.23
CA THR A 2 2.56 1.30 16.38
C THR A 2 2.75 2.59 15.59
N PRO A 3 3.94 3.21 15.66
CA PRO A 3 4.19 4.40 14.85
C PRO A 3 4.29 4.05 13.37
N ARG A 4 3.91 4.99 12.52
CA ARG A 4 4.00 4.79 11.08
C ARG A 4 5.47 4.80 10.64
N LYS A 5 5.77 4.03 9.59
CA LYS A 5 7.14 3.90 9.08
C LYS A 5 7.50 4.93 8.03
N PHE A 6 6.50 5.48 7.34
CA PHE A 6 6.75 6.36 6.19
C PHE A 6 6.14 7.73 6.39
N ASN A 7 6.77 8.73 5.79
CA ASN A 7 6.33 10.11 5.83
C ASN A 7 6.01 10.59 4.43
N LEU A 8 5.29 11.70 4.34
CA LEU A 8 5.01 12.33 3.07
C LEU A 8 6.31 12.63 2.34
N GLY A 9 6.37 12.28 1.06
CA GLY A 9 7.53 12.50 0.25
C GLY A 9 8.52 11.34 0.23
N ASP A 10 8.32 10.32 1.08
CA ASP A 10 9.21 9.17 1.09
C ASP A 10 9.03 8.34 -0.18
N TYR A 11 10.15 7.85 -0.69
CA TYR A 11 10.14 6.88 -1.78
C TYR A 11 9.92 5.50 -1.21
N VAL A 12 9.03 4.76 -1.82
CA VAL A 12 8.70 3.41 -1.37
C VAL A 12 8.63 2.48 -2.58
N GLN A 13 8.65 1.19 -2.31
CA GLN A 13 8.44 0.18 -3.33
C GLN A 13 7.35 -0.77 -2.83
N THR A 14 6.42 -1.10 -3.70
CA THR A 14 5.40 -2.08 -3.37
C THR A 14 5.97 -3.49 -3.47
N LYS A 15 5.46 -4.37 -2.63
CA LYS A 15 5.93 -5.74 -2.55
C LYS A 15 5.32 -6.60 -3.65
N SER A 16 5.87 -7.79 -3.82
CA SER A 16 5.34 -8.74 -4.79
C SER A 16 4.00 -9.30 -4.34
N PRO A 17 3.21 -9.88 -5.26
CA PRO A 17 1.96 -10.52 -4.88
C PRO A 17 2.15 -11.64 -3.85
N GLU A 18 3.24 -12.39 -3.96
CA GLU A 18 3.52 -13.46 -3.01
C GLU A 18 3.76 -12.92 -1.60
N GLU A 19 4.47 -11.79 -1.50
CA GLU A 19 4.74 -11.18 -0.21
C GLU A 19 3.47 -10.62 0.43
N THR A 20 2.62 -9.98 -0.37
CA THR A 20 1.40 -9.37 0.16
C THR A 20 0.34 -10.39 0.49
N ALA A 21 0.34 -11.54 -0.20
CA ALA A 21 -0.63 -12.59 0.07
C ALA A 21 -0.55 -13.11 1.51
N ARG A 22 0.61 -13.00 2.13
CA ARG A 22 0.81 -13.48 3.50
C ARG A 22 0.17 -12.59 4.55
N VAL A 23 -0.01 -11.31 4.24
CA VAL A 23 -0.54 -10.35 5.19
C VAL A 23 -1.96 -9.93 4.89
N GLU A 24 -2.46 -10.31 3.74
CA GLU A 24 -3.83 -10.01 3.36
C GLU A 24 -4.79 -10.99 3.99
N ASN A 25 -5.92 -10.47 4.36
CA ASN A 25 -7.00 -11.29 4.91
C ASN A 25 -8.21 -11.34 3.98
N GLY A 26 -7.99 -11.03 2.71
CA GLY A 26 -9.00 -11.15 1.69
C GLY A 26 -9.88 -9.94 1.46
N HIS A 27 -9.71 -8.90 2.25
CA HIS A 27 -10.58 -7.72 2.14
C HIS A 27 -9.98 -6.62 1.27
N THR A 28 -8.71 -6.32 1.49
CA THR A 28 -8.06 -5.24 0.76
C THR A 28 -6.78 -5.80 0.16
N ARG A 29 -6.70 -5.75 -1.14
CA ARG A 29 -5.56 -6.30 -1.86
C ARG A 29 -4.84 -5.22 -2.63
N LEU A 30 -3.53 -5.37 -2.70
CA LEU A 30 -2.74 -4.54 -3.60
C LEU A 30 -3.04 -5.01 -5.02
N PRO A 31 -3.49 -4.12 -5.92
CA PRO A 31 -3.71 -4.53 -7.31
C PRO A 31 -2.42 -5.04 -7.94
N ARG A 32 -2.53 -6.05 -8.79
CA ARG A 32 -1.35 -6.63 -9.43
C ARG A 32 -0.55 -5.59 -10.20
N TYR A 33 -1.23 -4.69 -10.87
CA TYR A 33 -0.55 -3.67 -11.67
C TYR A 33 0.32 -2.75 -10.81
N ALA A 34 0.01 -2.64 -9.52
CA ALA A 34 0.76 -1.79 -8.59
C ALA A 34 1.83 -2.56 -7.82
N SER A 35 1.98 -3.88 -8.04
CA SER A 35 2.96 -4.69 -7.33
C SER A 35 4.36 -4.46 -7.89
N GLU A 36 5.36 -4.46 -7.00
CA GLU A 36 6.77 -4.32 -7.36
C GLU A 36 7.05 -3.04 -8.14
N LYS A 37 6.39 -1.95 -7.73
CA LYS A 37 6.55 -0.64 -8.37
C LYS A 37 7.08 0.37 -7.38
N ASN A 38 7.83 1.32 -7.89
CA ASN A 38 8.32 2.44 -7.10
C ASN A 38 7.27 3.53 -7.05
N GLY A 39 7.13 4.16 -5.89
CA GLY A 39 6.18 5.23 -5.72
C GLY A 39 6.64 6.22 -4.66
N ILE A 40 5.82 7.24 -4.45
CA ILE A 40 6.08 8.29 -3.48
C ILE A 40 4.85 8.42 -2.60
N ILE A 41 5.07 8.53 -1.29
CA ILE A 41 3.98 8.76 -0.34
C ILE A 41 3.47 10.19 -0.54
N VAL A 42 2.20 10.34 -0.88
CA VAL A 42 1.60 11.65 -1.10
C VAL A 42 0.54 12.00 -0.05
N ALA A 43 0.04 11.03 0.70
CA ALA A 43 -0.90 11.29 1.78
C ALA A 43 -0.86 10.15 2.79
N TYR A 44 -1.29 10.47 4.01
CA TYR A 44 -1.43 9.49 5.07
C TYR A 44 -2.88 9.50 5.55
N HIS A 45 -3.53 8.33 5.50
CA HIS A 45 -4.95 8.22 5.82
C HIS A 45 -5.24 7.71 7.23
N GLY A 46 -4.21 7.61 8.06
CA GLY A 46 -4.39 7.15 9.42
C GLY A 46 -4.26 5.64 9.57
N ALA A 47 -4.50 5.16 10.78
CA ALA A 47 -4.44 3.75 11.10
C ALA A 47 -5.85 3.18 11.20
N HIS A 48 -6.05 2.00 10.63
CA HIS A 48 -7.35 1.34 10.61
C HIS A 48 -7.22 -0.09 11.10
N VAL A 49 -8.21 -0.56 11.82
CA VAL A 49 -8.25 -1.95 12.29
C VAL A 49 -8.91 -2.80 11.23
N LEU A 50 -8.19 -3.81 10.77
CA LEU A 50 -8.71 -4.71 9.75
C LEU A 50 -9.68 -5.69 10.37
N PRO A 51 -10.85 -5.92 9.74
CA PRO A 51 -11.87 -6.80 10.30
C PRO A 51 -11.39 -8.23 10.58
N ASP A 52 -10.55 -8.76 9.70
CA ASP A 52 -10.08 -10.13 9.86
C ASP A 52 -9.17 -10.31 11.05
N SER A 53 -8.38 -9.29 11.38
CA SER A 53 -7.55 -9.33 12.58
C SER A 53 -8.41 -9.47 13.83
N ASN A 54 -9.53 -8.77 13.86
CA ASN A 54 -10.48 -8.89 14.98
C ASN A 54 -11.14 -10.26 14.99
N ALA A 55 -11.50 -10.78 13.84
CA ALA A 55 -12.18 -12.07 13.75
C ALA A 55 -11.32 -13.20 14.27
N HIS A 56 -10.01 -13.08 14.18
CA HIS A 56 -9.11 -14.11 14.66
C HIS A 56 -8.63 -13.88 16.09
N GLY A 57 -9.22 -12.91 16.76
CA GLY A 57 -8.86 -12.65 18.15
C GLY A 57 -7.48 -12.07 18.32
N LEU A 58 -6.93 -11.48 17.30
CA LEU A 58 -5.59 -10.89 17.35
C LEU A 58 -5.59 -9.50 17.98
N GLY A 59 -6.76 -9.04 18.42
CA GLY A 59 -6.89 -7.74 19.03
C GLY A 59 -6.89 -6.61 18.03
N ALA A 60 -6.94 -5.39 18.56
CA ALA A 60 -6.89 -4.19 17.72
C ALA A 60 -5.45 -3.99 17.28
N ASN A 61 -5.17 -4.32 16.04
CA ASN A 61 -3.84 -4.23 15.47
C ASN A 61 -3.90 -3.27 14.29
N PRO A 62 -3.82 -1.95 14.55
CA PRO A 62 -4.02 -0.97 13.49
C PRO A 62 -2.98 -1.10 12.39
N GLU A 63 -3.46 -0.91 11.18
CA GLU A 63 -2.62 -0.89 9.99
C GLU A 63 -2.63 0.51 9.40
N HIS A 64 -1.48 1.07 9.14
CA HIS A 64 -1.37 2.40 8.55
C HIS A 64 -1.68 2.35 7.06
N LEU A 65 -2.42 3.35 6.60
CA LEU A 65 -2.85 3.43 5.20
C LEU A 65 -2.30 4.71 4.58
N TYR A 66 -1.70 4.57 3.42
CA TYR A 66 -1.07 5.69 2.70
C TYR A 66 -1.63 5.79 1.29
N ALA A 67 -1.62 7.01 0.75
CA ALA A 67 -1.78 7.19 -0.68
C ALA A 67 -0.40 7.22 -1.31
N VAL A 68 -0.20 6.41 -2.33
CA VAL A 68 1.09 6.27 -3.01
C VAL A 68 0.91 6.65 -4.47
N LYS A 69 1.76 7.54 -4.95
CA LYS A 69 1.73 8.01 -6.33
C LYS A 69 2.76 7.27 -7.15
N PHE A 70 2.31 6.69 -8.26
CA PHE A 70 3.16 5.98 -9.21
C PHE A 70 3.16 6.70 -10.53
N LYS A 71 4.23 6.56 -11.30
CA LYS A 71 4.21 6.98 -12.70
C LYS A 71 3.33 6.02 -13.48
N ALA A 72 2.40 6.57 -14.26
CA ALA A 72 1.53 5.73 -15.08
C ALA A 72 2.32 4.90 -16.08
N SER A 73 3.44 5.44 -16.59
CA SER A 73 4.30 4.73 -17.52
C SER A 73 4.98 3.50 -16.92
N ASP A 74 5.10 3.44 -15.59
CA ASP A 74 5.61 2.25 -14.92
C ASP A 74 4.57 1.14 -14.83
N ILE A 75 3.30 1.48 -15.03
CA ILE A 75 2.17 0.57 -14.88
C ILE A 75 1.63 0.13 -16.24
N TRP A 76 1.48 1.08 -17.15
CA TRP A 76 0.93 0.83 -18.49
C TRP A 76 1.89 1.30 -19.56
N GLN A 77 2.10 0.43 -20.54
CA GLN A 77 3.04 0.69 -21.63
C GLN A 77 2.74 1.96 -22.43
N ASP A 78 1.46 2.23 -22.62
CA ASP A 78 1.02 3.34 -23.48
C ASP A 78 0.80 4.63 -22.70
N ALA A 79 1.12 4.63 -21.41
CA ALA A 79 0.86 5.81 -20.60
C ALA A 79 1.85 6.91 -20.89
N ASN A 80 1.37 8.15 -20.74
CA ASN A 80 2.19 9.34 -20.89
C ASN A 80 3.16 9.44 -19.71
N ASP A 81 4.38 9.87 -19.96
CA ASP A 81 5.40 10.05 -18.92
C ASP A 81 5.00 11.04 -17.83
N HIS A 82 4.08 11.94 -18.15
CA HIS A 82 3.62 12.96 -17.21
C HIS A 82 2.43 12.52 -16.37
N ASP A 83 1.82 11.40 -16.71
CA ASP A 83 0.64 10.94 -16.00
C ASP A 83 1.04 10.12 -14.77
N HIS A 84 0.19 10.21 -13.75
CA HIS A 84 0.40 9.50 -12.48
C HIS A 84 -0.87 8.79 -12.07
N VAL A 85 -0.69 7.76 -11.24
CA VAL A 85 -1.78 7.01 -10.64
C VAL A 85 -1.56 7.03 -9.13
N VAL A 86 -2.63 7.27 -8.37
CA VAL A 86 -2.55 7.23 -6.91
C VAL A 86 -3.42 6.08 -6.42
N ASP A 87 -2.80 5.19 -5.65
CA ASP A 87 -3.50 4.07 -5.02
C ASP A 87 -3.29 4.12 -3.52
N ASP A 88 -4.28 3.65 -2.79
CA ASP A 88 -4.15 3.50 -1.34
C ASP A 88 -3.47 2.17 -1.03
N CYS A 89 -2.43 2.23 -0.20
CA CYS A 89 -1.64 1.05 0.14
C CYS A 89 -1.48 0.92 1.64
N TRP A 90 -1.71 -0.28 2.15
CA TRP A 90 -1.40 -0.60 3.53
C TRP A 90 0.11 -0.61 3.72
N GLU A 91 0.56 -0.25 4.92
CA GLU A 91 1.98 -0.18 5.23
C GLU A 91 2.69 -1.50 4.95
N ASN A 92 2.03 -2.61 5.21
CA ASN A 92 2.61 -3.93 4.98
C ASN A 92 2.84 -4.26 3.52
N TYR A 93 2.26 -3.50 2.61
CA TYR A 93 2.50 -3.66 1.17
C TYR A 93 3.76 -2.93 0.71
N LEU A 94 4.37 -2.14 1.58
CA LEU A 94 5.44 -1.22 1.21
C LEU A 94 6.76 -1.55 1.90
N ARG A 95 7.83 -1.24 1.21
CA ARG A 95 9.16 -1.26 1.80
C ARG A 95 9.95 -0.02 1.44
#